data_cbfc1a273d360fde9e8fc0aca168bc55
#
_entry.id   cbfc1a273d360fde9e8fc0aca168bc55
#
_cell.length_a   1.000
_cell.length_b   1.000
_cell.length_c   1.000
_cell.angle_alpha   90.00
_cell.angle_beta   90.00
_cell.angle_gamma   90.00
#
_symmetry.space_group_name_H-M   'P 1'
#
loop_
_entity.id
_entity.type
_entity.pdbx_description
1 polymer ?
#
loop_
_entity_poly.entity_id
_entity_poly.type
_entity_poly.pdbx_seq_one_letter_code
_entity_poly.pdbx_strand_id
1 'polypeptide(L)'
;SSKGLFSKVIHQSGGSSLTNRSVREAHLALGHVFAQQTVGDDVDDPIRAMRQLPADTILEAADTVFKNHYFDAVVDGHSVRESIMDTLRDGKIHAVDLLIGSNDDEWLMYTGDQPDIEGWLDAEVARSSVDTLHAILADEIDDRRKLDLLRTAKYYVCPSLVLAQEVSNVGRRAWVYHFTRQREGDLAATMGAYHGAELPYVFDTHDDWLPTVEADHRLTKVMQSYWVNFATNGNPNQSGLQPWLPFKSDSRKIQSIGDRLYSSEHPSQPLCAFLSPT
;
A
#
# COMPACT_ATOMS: atom_id res chain seq x y z
N SER A 1 23.04 -0.67 4.95
CA SER A 1 22.12 -0.83 6.09
C SER A 1 21.61 0.53 6.54
N SER A 2 20.31 0.71 6.67
CA SER A 2 19.65 1.95 7.14
C SER A 2 19.52 2.02 8.67
N LYS A 3 20.09 1.07 9.40
CA LYS A 3 20.00 0.98 10.86
C LYS A 3 20.56 2.26 11.52
N GLY A 4 19.71 2.91 12.34
CA GLY A 4 20.09 4.12 13.08
C GLY A 4 19.98 5.43 12.29
N LEU A 5 19.58 5.39 11.00
CA LEU A 5 19.41 6.60 10.18
C LEU A 5 18.07 7.31 10.44
N PHE A 6 17.08 6.60 10.99
CA PHE A 6 15.77 7.14 11.34
C PHE A 6 15.21 6.45 12.59
N SER A 7 14.32 7.12 13.30
CA SER A 7 13.70 6.63 14.55
C SER A 7 12.17 6.49 14.44
N LYS A 8 11.60 7.02 13.38
CA LYS A 8 10.15 7.02 13.10
C LYS A 8 9.91 6.82 11.63
N VAL A 9 8.82 6.15 11.29
CA VAL A 9 8.39 5.91 9.90
C VAL A 9 6.92 6.27 9.77
N ILE A 10 6.57 7.03 8.73
CA ILE A 10 5.21 7.16 8.23
C ILE A 10 5.14 6.39 6.93
N HIS A 11 4.22 5.42 6.86
CA HIS A 11 4.10 4.48 5.76
C HIS A 11 2.67 4.52 5.23
N GLN A 12 2.47 5.19 4.09
CA GLN A 12 1.16 5.42 3.48
C GLN A 12 0.98 4.50 2.30
N SER A 13 0.00 3.59 2.38
CA SER A 13 -0.38 2.63 1.32
C SER A 13 0.79 1.84 0.71
N GLY A 14 1.82 1.54 1.48
CA GLY A 14 3.01 0.84 1.01
C GLY A 14 3.04 -0.66 1.36
N GLY A 15 1.94 -1.21 1.90
CA GLY A 15 1.87 -2.59 2.38
C GLY A 15 2.17 -3.66 1.32
N SER A 16 1.96 -3.37 0.05
CA SER A 16 2.21 -4.28 -1.06
C SER A 16 3.65 -4.83 -1.10
N SER A 17 4.62 -4.07 -0.64
CA SER A 17 6.02 -4.51 -0.56
C SER A 17 6.23 -5.75 0.33
N LEU A 18 5.35 -5.99 1.33
CA LEU A 18 5.41 -7.18 2.17
C LEU A 18 4.94 -8.44 1.44
N THR A 19 4.10 -8.29 0.41
CA THR A 19 3.59 -9.39 -0.40
C THR A 19 4.49 -9.72 -1.58
N ASN A 20 5.51 -8.91 -1.83
CA ASN A 20 6.39 -9.04 -2.97
C ASN A 20 7.25 -10.31 -2.88
N ARG A 21 7.17 -11.13 -3.93
CA ARG A 21 7.94 -12.35 -4.14
C ARG A 21 8.85 -12.26 -5.37
N SER A 22 9.26 -11.05 -5.75
CA SER A 22 10.10 -10.83 -6.92
C SER A 22 11.43 -11.56 -6.79
N VAL A 23 11.68 -12.50 -7.68
CA VAL A 23 12.92 -13.26 -7.73
C VAL A 23 13.89 -12.63 -8.73
N ARG A 24 15.15 -12.53 -8.34
CA ARG A 24 16.21 -11.90 -9.13
C ARG A 24 16.35 -12.49 -10.52
N GLU A 25 16.25 -13.81 -10.64
CA GLU A 25 16.42 -14.54 -11.91
C GLU A 25 15.39 -14.13 -12.97
N ALA A 26 14.11 -13.95 -12.57
CA ALA A 26 13.05 -13.50 -13.48
C ALA A 26 13.32 -12.08 -14.00
N HIS A 27 13.75 -11.18 -13.11
CA HIS A 27 14.10 -9.81 -13.51
C HIS A 27 15.34 -9.72 -14.37
N LEU A 28 16.36 -10.57 -14.14
CA LEU A 28 17.52 -10.65 -15.00
C LEU A 28 17.15 -11.13 -16.40
N ALA A 29 16.33 -12.17 -16.51
CA ALA A 29 15.87 -12.69 -17.80
C ALA A 29 15.12 -11.60 -18.60
N LEU A 30 14.21 -10.88 -17.93
CA LEU A 30 13.48 -9.77 -18.54
C LEU A 30 14.40 -8.61 -18.94
N GLY A 31 15.40 -8.30 -18.11
CA GLY A 31 16.44 -7.31 -18.39
C GLY A 31 17.30 -7.68 -19.60
N HIS A 32 17.59 -8.95 -19.82
CA HIS A 32 18.28 -9.43 -21.03
C HIS A 32 17.42 -9.21 -22.29
N VAL A 33 16.14 -9.57 -22.25
CA VAL A 33 15.22 -9.30 -23.36
C VAL A 33 15.16 -7.82 -23.67
N PHE A 34 15.08 -6.98 -22.65
CA PHE A 34 15.07 -5.53 -22.81
C PHE A 34 16.35 -4.99 -23.44
N ALA A 35 17.51 -5.45 -22.97
CA ALA A 35 18.79 -5.07 -23.56
C ALA A 35 18.90 -5.51 -25.02
N GLN A 36 18.53 -6.74 -25.36
CA GLN A 36 18.53 -7.28 -26.70
C GLN A 36 17.66 -6.44 -27.63
N GLN A 37 16.46 -6.10 -27.24
CA GLN A 37 15.56 -5.26 -28.07
C GLN A 37 16.05 -3.83 -28.23
N THR A 38 16.80 -3.30 -27.26
CA THR A 38 17.20 -1.90 -27.24
C THR A 38 18.53 -1.65 -27.94
N VAL A 39 19.51 -2.52 -27.74
CA VAL A 39 20.90 -2.34 -28.26
C VAL A 39 21.44 -3.54 -29.02
N GLY A 40 20.70 -4.66 -29.13
CA GLY A 40 21.10 -5.87 -29.80
C GLY A 40 21.97 -6.83 -28.96
N ASP A 41 22.30 -7.98 -29.54
CA ASP A 41 23.04 -9.07 -28.86
C ASP A 41 24.56 -8.88 -28.84
N ASP A 42 25.11 -8.12 -29.80
CA ASP A 42 26.55 -7.99 -30.01
C ASP A 42 27.19 -6.83 -29.21
N VAL A 43 26.64 -6.48 -28.05
CA VAL A 43 27.12 -5.39 -27.22
C VAL A 43 27.73 -5.89 -25.92
N ASP A 44 29.03 -5.68 -25.72
CA ASP A 44 29.77 -6.11 -24.52
C ASP A 44 29.19 -5.51 -23.19
N ASP A 45 28.80 -4.26 -23.22
CA ASP A 45 28.20 -3.55 -22.07
C ASP A 45 26.88 -2.91 -22.47
N PRO A 46 25.75 -3.66 -22.40
CA PRO A 46 24.45 -3.16 -22.81
C PRO A 46 23.95 -2.02 -21.93
N ILE A 47 24.28 -2.00 -20.64
CA ILE A 47 23.88 -0.91 -19.73
C ILE A 47 24.54 0.41 -20.17
N ARG A 48 25.83 0.37 -20.48
CA ARG A 48 26.55 1.54 -20.96
C ARG A 48 26.02 2.00 -22.31
N ALA A 49 25.71 1.09 -23.22
CA ALA A 49 25.16 1.41 -24.53
C ALA A 49 23.76 2.05 -24.39
N MET A 50 22.87 1.48 -23.60
CA MET A 50 21.53 2.03 -23.34
C MET A 50 21.58 3.45 -22.74
N ARG A 51 22.55 3.75 -21.88
CA ARG A 51 22.74 5.11 -21.32
C ARG A 51 23.12 6.18 -22.34
N GLN A 52 23.50 5.80 -23.56
CA GLN A 52 23.82 6.73 -24.64
C GLN A 52 22.64 6.97 -25.59
N LEU A 53 21.54 6.20 -25.42
CA LEU A 53 20.36 6.34 -26.24
C LEU A 53 19.46 7.49 -25.78
N PRO A 54 18.65 8.06 -26.68
CA PRO A 54 17.58 8.96 -26.29
C PRO A 54 16.58 8.30 -25.32
N ALA A 55 16.04 9.05 -24.40
CA ALA A 55 15.06 8.53 -23.42
C ALA A 55 13.85 7.92 -24.10
N ASP A 56 13.35 8.51 -25.18
CA ASP A 56 12.19 8.01 -25.92
C ASP A 56 12.44 6.60 -26.50
N THR A 57 13.65 6.31 -26.99
CA THR A 57 14.01 4.95 -27.45
C THR A 57 13.96 3.93 -26.32
N ILE A 58 14.40 4.32 -25.11
CA ILE A 58 14.33 3.47 -23.94
C ILE A 58 12.88 3.24 -23.51
N LEU A 59 12.04 4.27 -23.53
CA LEU A 59 10.62 4.19 -23.17
C LEU A 59 9.84 3.31 -24.14
N GLU A 60 10.03 3.47 -25.46
CA GLU A 60 9.37 2.63 -26.47
C GLU A 60 9.72 1.13 -26.32
N ALA A 61 10.98 0.82 -26.04
CA ALA A 61 11.40 -0.55 -25.76
C ALA A 61 10.80 -1.06 -24.43
N ALA A 62 10.74 -0.21 -23.39
CA ALA A 62 10.16 -0.53 -22.11
C ALA A 62 8.66 -0.83 -22.22
N ASP A 63 7.90 -0.01 -22.95
CA ASP A 63 6.48 -0.21 -23.20
C ASP A 63 6.18 -1.55 -23.89
N THR A 64 7.10 -2.03 -24.71
CA THR A 64 6.99 -3.32 -25.38
C THR A 64 7.31 -4.48 -24.46
N VAL A 65 8.47 -4.43 -23.79
CA VAL A 65 9.00 -5.55 -22.97
C VAL A 65 8.28 -5.67 -21.63
N PHE A 66 7.95 -4.53 -21.02
CA PHE A 66 7.42 -4.49 -19.66
C PHE A 66 5.92 -4.17 -19.60
N LYS A 67 5.19 -4.26 -20.70
CA LYS A 67 3.77 -3.87 -20.83
C LYS A 67 2.86 -4.35 -19.70
N ASN A 68 3.11 -5.54 -19.17
CA ASN A 68 2.31 -6.17 -18.10
C ASN A 68 3.17 -6.49 -16.87
N HIS A 69 4.32 -5.81 -16.73
CA HIS A 69 5.25 -6.07 -15.64
C HIS A 69 5.19 -4.95 -14.61
N TYR A 70 4.96 -5.32 -13.36
CA TYR A 70 5.05 -4.40 -12.23
C TYR A 70 6.46 -4.50 -11.62
N PHE A 71 7.12 -3.35 -11.48
CA PHE A 71 8.42 -3.27 -10.84
C PHE A 71 8.27 -3.04 -9.35
N ASP A 72 8.90 -3.86 -8.56
CA ASP A 72 8.99 -3.73 -7.11
C ASP A 72 10.42 -4.04 -6.65
N ALA A 73 10.68 -3.92 -5.34
CA ALA A 73 11.97 -4.27 -4.77
C ALA A 73 12.28 -5.77 -5.00
N VAL A 74 13.49 -6.07 -5.47
CA VAL A 74 13.95 -7.43 -5.76
C VAL A 74 14.84 -7.91 -4.63
N VAL A 75 14.60 -9.13 -4.16
CA VAL A 75 15.51 -9.80 -3.22
C VAL A 75 16.75 -10.22 -4.01
N ASP A 76 17.77 -9.35 -3.98
CA ASP A 76 19.02 -9.48 -4.75
C ASP A 76 20.19 -10.06 -3.93
N GLY A 77 20.00 -10.26 -2.62
CA GLY A 77 21.02 -10.72 -1.68
C GLY A 77 22.04 -9.66 -1.29
N HIS A 78 21.93 -8.44 -1.83
CA HIS A 78 22.85 -7.32 -1.59
C HIS A 78 22.15 -6.10 -0.98
N SER A 79 21.26 -5.44 -1.72
CA SER A 79 20.46 -4.30 -1.26
C SER A 79 19.29 -4.78 -0.40
N VAL A 80 18.53 -5.71 -0.90
CA VAL A 80 17.48 -6.45 -0.20
C VAL A 80 17.96 -7.89 -0.01
N ARG A 81 18.43 -8.21 1.19
CA ARG A 81 19.15 -9.46 1.46
C ARG A 81 18.25 -10.68 1.57
N GLU A 82 17.04 -10.49 2.08
CA GLU A 82 16.03 -11.51 2.32
C GLU A 82 14.65 -10.91 2.14
N SER A 83 13.61 -11.72 2.04
CA SER A 83 12.26 -11.21 1.94
C SER A 83 11.88 -10.40 3.19
N ILE A 84 10.96 -9.44 3.02
CA ILE A 84 10.50 -8.63 4.16
C ILE A 84 9.82 -9.55 5.19
N MET A 85 9.05 -10.55 4.75
CA MET A 85 8.40 -11.49 5.65
C MET A 85 9.38 -12.35 6.45
N ASP A 86 10.50 -12.79 5.84
CA ASP A 86 11.54 -13.52 6.59
C ASP A 86 12.22 -12.58 7.60
N THR A 87 12.49 -11.34 7.22
CA THR A 87 13.02 -10.30 8.14
C THR A 87 12.08 -10.10 9.35
N LEU A 88 10.76 -10.07 9.13
CA LEU A 88 9.76 -9.92 10.19
C LEU A 88 9.71 -11.16 11.09
N ARG A 89 9.65 -12.36 10.53
CA ARG A 89 9.64 -13.63 11.29
C ARG A 89 10.88 -13.80 12.17
N ASP A 90 12.03 -13.36 11.68
CA ASP A 90 13.28 -13.42 12.41
C ASP A 90 13.45 -12.31 13.47
N GLY A 91 12.45 -11.41 13.59
CA GLY A 91 12.51 -10.26 14.49
C GLY A 91 13.61 -9.27 14.16
N LYS A 92 14.10 -9.25 12.91
CA LYS A 92 15.18 -8.38 12.44
C LYS A 92 14.72 -6.98 12.05
N ILE A 93 13.47 -6.64 12.33
CA ILE A 93 12.88 -5.32 12.06
C ILE A 93 13.60 -4.22 12.86
N HIS A 94 13.76 -3.06 12.27
CA HIS A 94 14.26 -1.90 13.00
C HIS A 94 13.28 -1.45 14.09
N ALA A 95 13.76 -1.26 15.30
CA ALA A 95 12.96 -0.81 16.45
C ALA A 95 12.64 0.70 16.32
N VAL A 96 11.69 1.04 15.44
CA VAL A 96 11.23 2.42 15.18
C VAL A 96 9.74 2.54 15.47
N ASP A 97 9.29 3.74 15.83
CA ASP A 97 7.85 4.01 15.94
C ASP A 97 7.24 4.14 14.54
N LEU A 98 6.02 3.64 14.35
CA LEU A 98 5.37 3.51 13.05
C LEU A 98 3.99 4.19 13.04
N LEU A 99 3.72 5.00 12.02
CA LEU A 99 2.40 5.41 11.62
C LEU A 99 2.14 4.81 10.24
N ILE A 100 1.12 3.97 10.12
CA ILE A 100 0.87 3.19 8.90
C ILE A 100 -0.63 3.12 8.61
N GLY A 101 -1.00 2.99 7.36
CA GLY A 101 -2.38 2.75 6.97
C GLY A 101 -2.58 2.78 5.48
N SER A 102 -3.85 2.75 5.11
CA SER A 102 -4.31 2.74 3.73
C SER A 102 -5.64 3.46 3.59
N ASN A 103 -6.05 3.67 2.35
CA ASN A 103 -7.33 4.22 1.98
C ASN A 103 -8.38 3.10 1.83
N ASP A 104 -9.66 3.45 1.85
CA ASP A 104 -10.77 2.50 1.80
C ASP A 104 -10.87 1.83 0.43
N ASP A 105 -10.64 2.58 -0.65
CA ASP A 105 -10.87 2.17 -2.04
C ASP A 105 -9.56 2.23 -2.87
N GLU A 106 -8.50 1.55 -2.43
CA GLU A 106 -7.14 1.64 -3.03
C GLU A 106 -7.09 1.23 -4.52
N TRP A 107 -7.94 0.28 -4.93
CA TRP A 107 -7.97 -0.27 -6.29
C TRP A 107 -9.19 0.13 -7.09
N LEU A 108 -10.21 0.77 -6.51
CA LEU A 108 -11.49 1.03 -7.17
C LEU A 108 -11.33 1.81 -8.47
N MET A 109 -10.49 2.86 -8.48
CA MET A 109 -10.21 3.67 -9.66
C MET A 109 -9.55 2.90 -10.81
N TYR A 110 -8.86 1.80 -10.50
CA TYR A 110 -8.18 0.94 -11.48
C TYR A 110 -9.01 -0.30 -11.87
N THR A 111 -10.16 -0.48 -11.23
CA THR A 111 -11.03 -1.63 -11.48
C THR A 111 -12.05 -1.27 -12.56
N GLY A 112 -11.99 -1.96 -13.70
CA GLY A 112 -12.91 -1.75 -14.82
C GLY A 112 -14.34 -2.21 -14.49
N ASP A 113 -15.29 -1.91 -15.39
CA ASP A 113 -16.73 -2.17 -15.19
C ASP A 113 -17.09 -3.67 -15.20
N GLN A 114 -16.21 -4.52 -15.69
CA GLN A 114 -16.37 -5.97 -15.71
C GLN A 114 -15.17 -6.65 -15.03
N PRO A 115 -15.11 -6.62 -13.71
CA PRO A 115 -13.99 -7.20 -12.97
C PRO A 115 -14.05 -8.73 -13.01
N ASP A 116 -12.88 -9.37 -13.21
CA ASP A 116 -12.74 -10.82 -13.12
C ASP A 116 -12.41 -11.22 -11.67
N ILE A 117 -13.42 -11.33 -10.83
CA ILE A 117 -13.27 -11.71 -9.42
C ILE A 117 -12.80 -13.17 -9.31
N GLU A 118 -13.42 -14.08 -10.07
CA GLU A 118 -13.10 -15.51 -10.00
C GLU A 118 -11.68 -15.78 -10.47
N GLY A 119 -11.26 -15.18 -11.59
CA GLY A 119 -9.87 -15.30 -12.05
C GLY A 119 -8.87 -14.74 -11.05
N TRP A 120 -9.20 -13.64 -10.37
CA TRP A 120 -8.36 -13.10 -9.31
C TRP A 120 -8.28 -14.03 -8.09
N LEU A 121 -9.41 -14.57 -7.65
CA LEU A 121 -9.45 -15.52 -6.52
C LEU A 121 -8.67 -16.79 -6.83
N ASP A 122 -8.83 -17.35 -8.02
CA ASP A 122 -8.08 -18.54 -8.46
C ASP A 122 -6.56 -18.31 -8.51
N ALA A 123 -6.13 -17.12 -8.90
CA ALA A 123 -4.73 -16.76 -8.98
C ALA A 123 -4.08 -16.42 -7.63
N GLU A 124 -4.82 -15.83 -6.71
CA GLU A 124 -4.27 -15.12 -5.57
C GLU A 124 -4.60 -15.77 -4.21
N VAL A 125 -5.55 -16.72 -4.18
CA VAL A 125 -6.09 -17.28 -2.93
C VAL A 125 -6.08 -18.80 -2.96
N ALA A 126 -5.88 -19.42 -1.80
CA ALA A 126 -6.04 -20.87 -1.67
C ALA A 126 -7.50 -21.25 -1.94
N ARG A 127 -7.72 -22.28 -2.80
CA ARG A 127 -9.06 -22.71 -3.21
C ARG A 127 -9.99 -23.03 -2.04
N SER A 128 -9.46 -23.53 -0.93
CA SER A 128 -10.22 -23.80 0.30
C SER A 128 -10.79 -22.56 0.99
N SER A 129 -10.34 -21.38 0.62
CA SER A 129 -10.76 -20.09 1.23
C SER A 129 -11.78 -19.33 0.37
N VAL A 130 -11.99 -19.72 -0.88
CA VAL A 130 -12.81 -18.98 -1.87
C VAL A 130 -14.26 -18.85 -1.39
N ASP A 131 -14.90 -19.97 -0.99
CA ASP A 131 -16.31 -19.94 -0.53
C ASP A 131 -16.48 -19.03 0.69
N THR A 132 -15.50 -19.01 1.59
CA THR A 132 -15.54 -18.17 2.79
C THR A 132 -15.39 -16.69 2.43
N LEU A 133 -14.53 -16.35 1.48
CA LEU A 133 -14.39 -14.97 1.00
C LEU A 133 -15.66 -14.49 0.30
N HIS A 134 -16.31 -15.32 -0.51
CA HIS A 134 -17.62 -14.99 -1.08
C HIS A 134 -18.68 -14.74 0.00
N ALA A 135 -18.70 -15.55 1.06
CA ALA A 135 -19.62 -15.35 2.18
C ALA A 135 -19.37 -14.04 2.93
N ILE A 136 -18.09 -13.65 3.12
CA ILE A 136 -17.73 -12.36 3.76
C ILE A 136 -18.17 -11.19 2.89
N LEU A 137 -18.11 -11.31 1.57
CA LEU A 137 -18.45 -10.25 0.62
C LEU A 137 -19.93 -10.28 0.16
N ALA A 138 -20.77 -11.15 0.73
CA ALA A 138 -22.14 -11.38 0.24
C ALA A 138 -23.03 -10.13 0.30
N ASP A 139 -22.79 -9.23 1.25
CA ASP A 139 -23.55 -7.99 1.40
C ASP A 139 -23.13 -6.88 0.41
N GLU A 140 -21.95 -6.98 -0.20
CA GLU A 140 -21.52 -6.05 -1.24
C GLU A 140 -22.10 -6.50 -2.59
N ILE A 141 -22.87 -5.65 -3.25
CA ILE A 141 -23.56 -5.96 -4.51
C ILE A 141 -22.78 -5.50 -5.75
N ASP A 142 -21.88 -4.56 -5.60
CA ASP A 142 -21.06 -4.03 -6.70
C ASP A 142 -19.79 -4.88 -6.85
N ASP A 143 -19.67 -5.57 -7.98
CA ASP A 143 -18.52 -6.44 -8.24
C ASP A 143 -17.19 -5.69 -8.36
N ARG A 144 -17.21 -4.41 -8.77
CA ARG A 144 -16.01 -3.56 -8.74
C ARG A 144 -15.53 -3.34 -7.29
N ARG A 145 -16.46 -3.05 -6.38
CA ARG A 145 -16.17 -2.89 -4.96
C ARG A 145 -15.74 -4.19 -4.31
N LYS A 146 -16.33 -5.34 -4.67
CA LYS A 146 -15.86 -6.65 -4.19
C LYS A 146 -14.38 -6.88 -4.54
N LEU A 147 -14.02 -6.65 -5.81
CA LEU A 147 -12.63 -6.85 -6.25
C LEU A 147 -11.69 -5.81 -5.62
N ASP A 148 -12.14 -4.57 -5.46
CA ASP A 148 -11.40 -3.54 -4.75
C ASP A 148 -11.15 -3.94 -3.28
N LEU A 149 -12.18 -4.34 -2.54
CA LEU A 149 -12.06 -4.80 -1.14
C LEU A 149 -11.05 -5.95 -0.99
N LEU A 150 -11.09 -6.94 -1.89
CA LEU A 150 -10.14 -8.05 -1.90
C LEU A 150 -8.70 -7.58 -2.13
N ARG A 151 -8.49 -6.75 -3.14
CA ARG A 151 -7.16 -6.21 -3.49
C ARG A 151 -6.64 -5.26 -2.42
N THR A 152 -7.48 -4.35 -1.95
CA THR A 152 -7.15 -3.41 -0.88
C THR A 152 -6.78 -4.16 0.40
N ALA A 153 -7.56 -5.19 0.78
CA ALA A 153 -7.22 -6.04 1.91
C ALA A 153 -5.86 -6.73 1.71
N LYS A 154 -5.67 -7.41 0.58
CA LYS A 154 -4.46 -8.22 0.32
C LYS A 154 -3.19 -7.40 0.26
N TYR A 155 -3.23 -6.27 -0.47
CA TYR A 155 -2.01 -5.53 -0.80
C TYR A 155 -1.71 -4.39 0.17
N TYR A 156 -2.69 -3.88 0.92
CA TYR A 156 -2.49 -2.72 1.78
C TYR A 156 -2.88 -2.95 3.23
N VAL A 157 -4.12 -3.40 3.51
CA VAL A 157 -4.62 -3.49 4.88
C VAL A 157 -3.93 -4.59 5.67
N CYS A 158 -4.01 -5.83 5.20
CA CYS A 158 -3.51 -6.98 5.94
C CYS A 158 -1.99 -6.91 6.16
N PRO A 159 -1.17 -6.54 5.16
CA PRO A 159 0.25 -6.31 5.38
C PRO A 159 0.54 -5.19 6.39
N SER A 160 -0.24 -4.10 6.37
CA SER A 160 -0.07 -3.00 7.32
C SER A 160 -0.37 -3.44 8.76
N LEU A 161 -1.40 -4.26 8.96
CA LEU A 161 -1.73 -4.82 10.28
C LEU A 161 -0.65 -5.79 10.77
N VAL A 162 -0.08 -6.62 9.88
CA VAL A 162 1.06 -7.50 10.20
C VAL A 162 2.26 -6.66 10.62
N LEU A 163 2.63 -5.65 9.85
CA LEU A 163 3.78 -4.79 10.18
C LEU A 163 3.56 -4.03 11.50
N ALA A 164 2.36 -3.50 11.73
CA ALA A 164 2.04 -2.84 13.00
C ALA A 164 2.15 -3.79 14.20
N GLN A 165 1.74 -5.05 14.03
CA GLN A 165 1.88 -6.09 15.03
C GLN A 165 3.37 -6.39 15.32
N GLU A 166 4.19 -6.55 14.28
CA GLU A 166 5.60 -6.87 14.46
C GLU A 166 6.39 -5.70 15.08
N VAL A 167 6.05 -4.46 14.73
CA VAL A 167 6.59 -3.28 15.42
C VAL A 167 6.25 -3.29 16.91
N SER A 168 5.02 -3.68 17.25
CA SER A 168 4.59 -3.81 18.66
C SER A 168 5.32 -4.94 19.37
N ASN A 169 5.57 -6.07 18.71
CA ASN A 169 6.28 -7.23 19.26
C ASN A 169 7.73 -6.89 19.64
N VAL A 170 8.38 -5.99 18.92
CA VAL A 170 9.73 -5.50 19.26
C VAL A 170 9.73 -4.31 20.25
N GLY A 171 8.59 -4.07 20.92
CA GLY A 171 8.47 -3.08 21.99
C GLY A 171 8.38 -1.62 21.49
N ARG A 172 8.02 -1.41 20.23
CA ARG A 172 7.80 -0.08 19.65
C ARG A 172 6.30 0.19 19.50
N ARG A 173 5.94 1.43 19.19
CA ARG A 173 4.54 1.83 19.04
C ARG A 173 4.20 1.94 17.57
N ALA A 174 3.06 1.38 17.21
CA ALA A 174 2.46 1.56 15.90
C ALA A 174 1.10 2.26 16.03
N TRP A 175 0.79 3.16 15.12
CA TRP A 175 -0.53 3.74 14.94
C TRP A 175 -1.01 3.40 13.54
N VAL A 176 -2.21 2.83 13.45
CA VAL A 176 -2.79 2.42 12.18
C VAL A 176 -3.96 3.32 11.83
N TYR A 177 -3.98 3.85 10.60
CA TYR A 177 -5.11 4.60 10.08
C TYR A 177 -5.85 3.84 8.99
N HIS A 178 -7.11 4.21 8.81
CA HIS A 178 -7.94 3.85 7.68
C HIS A 178 -8.58 5.14 7.16
N PHE A 179 -8.18 5.59 5.98
CA PHE A 179 -8.68 6.83 5.39
C PHE A 179 -9.94 6.53 4.56
N THR A 180 -11.06 7.17 4.91
CA THR A 180 -12.38 6.88 4.36
C THR A 180 -13.08 8.09 3.75
N ARG A 181 -12.40 9.25 3.67
CA ARG A 181 -13.00 10.46 3.09
C ARG A 181 -13.09 10.33 1.58
N GLN A 182 -14.31 10.39 1.09
CA GLN A 182 -14.62 10.54 -0.34
C GLN A 182 -14.94 12.00 -0.60
N ARG A 183 -14.20 12.62 -1.52
CA ARG A 183 -14.46 14.02 -1.93
C ARG A 183 -15.77 14.08 -2.70
N GLU A 184 -16.35 15.27 -2.84
CA GLU A 184 -17.60 15.46 -3.57
C GLU A 184 -17.36 15.52 -5.09
N GLY A 185 -18.45 15.42 -5.88
CA GLY A 185 -18.45 15.51 -7.33
C GLY A 185 -18.69 14.18 -8.03
N ASP A 186 -18.93 14.24 -9.34
CA ASP A 186 -19.35 13.07 -10.13
C ASP A 186 -18.31 11.95 -10.16
N LEU A 187 -17.02 12.30 -10.13
CA LEU A 187 -15.93 11.31 -10.11
C LEU A 187 -15.74 10.65 -8.74
N ALA A 188 -16.18 11.29 -7.66
CA ALA A 188 -15.98 10.79 -6.31
C ALA A 188 -16.66 9.43 -6.10
N ALA A 189 -17.87 9.24 -6.61
CA ALA A 189 -18.61 7.97 -6.52
C ALA A 189 -17.90 6.81 -7.26
N THR A 190 -17.16 7.12 -8.34
CA THR A 190 -16.42 6.13 -9.13
C THR A 190 -15.09 5.78 -8.51
N MET A 191 -14.47 6.73 -7.81
CA MET A 191 -13.11 6.60 -7.30
C MET A 191 -13.06 6.23 -5.81
N GLY A 192 -14.09 6.64 -5.05
CA GLY A 192 -14.12 6.46 -3.60
C GLY A 192 -12.98 7.20 -2.87
N ALA A 193 -12.50 6.64 -1.79
CA ALA A 193 -11.26 7.05 -1.13
C ALA A 193 -10.06 6.34 -1.80
N TYR A 194 -9.76 6.76 -3.04
CA TYR A 194 -8.83 6.13 -3.97
C TYR A 194 -7.36 6.14 -3.49
N HIS A 195 -6.51 5.40 -4.18
CA HIS A 195 -5.06 5.36 -3.88
C HIS A 195 -4.43 6.75 -4.01
N GLY A 196 -3.92 7.27 -2.90
CA GLY A 196 -3.35 8.63 -2.80
C GLY A 196 -4.36 9.71 -2.38
N ALA A 197 -5.65 9.37 -2.15
CA ALA A 197 -6.67 10.35 -1.76
C ALA A 197 -6.37 11.09 -0.45
N GLU A 198 -5.55 10.53 0.44
CA GLU A 198 -5.12 11.14 1.69
C GLU A 198 -4.02 12.20 1.52
N LEU A 199 -3.25 12.15 0.42
CA LEU A 199 -2.09 13.03 0.20
C LEU A 199 -2.45 14.52 0.21
N PRO A 200 -3.53 14.97 -0.45
CA PRO A 200 -3.97 16.37 -0.37
C PRO A 200 -4.22 16.86 1.06
N TYR A 201 -4.67 15.97 1.96
CA TYR A 201 -4.92 16.31 3.36
C TYR A 201 -3.64 16.35 4.20
N VAL A 202 -2.68 15.51 3.88
CA VAL A 202 -1.38 15.50 4.59
C VAL A 202 -0.54 16.72 4.21
N PHE A 203 -0.55 17.11 2.94
CA PHE A 203 0.32 18.17 2.39
C PHE A 203 -0.39 19.49 2.12
N ASP A 204 -1.72 19.58 2.34
CA ASP A 204 -2.55 20.75 1.99
C ASP A 204 -2.41 21.14 0.50
N THR A 205 -2.48 20.13 -0.36
CA THR A 205 -2.27 20.25 -1.82
C THR A 205 -3.53 19.82 -2.58
N HIS A 206 -4.68 20.37 -2.20
CA HIS A 206 -5.95 20.08 -2.87
C HIS A 206 -5.95 20.65 -4.26
N ASP A 207 -6.09 19.79 -5.25
CA ASP A 207 -6.17 20.10 -6.67
C ASP A 207 -7.62 20.36 -7.11
N ASP A 208 -7.77 21.02 -8.26
CA ASP A 208 -9.06 21.49 -8.75
C ASP A 208 -9.90 20.39 -9.44
N TRP A 209 -9.35 19.20 -9.68
CA TRP A 209 -10.06 18.14 -10.43
C TRP A 209 -11.17 17.44 -9.62
N LEU A 210 -11.14 17.53 -8.30
CA LEU A 210 -12.27 17.20 -7.42
C LEU A 210 -12.61 18.41 -6.55
N PRO A 211 -13.90 18.68 -6.33
CA PRO A 211 -14.33 19.75 -5.42
C PRO A 211 -13.72 19.60 -4.04
N THR A 212 -13.24 20.70 -3.48
CA THR A 212 -12.76 20.79 -2.10
C THR A 212 -13.74 21.65 -1.30
N VAL A 213 -14.31 21.10 -0.27
CA VAL A 213 -15.30 21.79 0.58
C VAL A 213 -14.74 22.05 1.97
N GLU A 214 -15.48 22.82 2.79
CA GLU A 214 -15.07 23.19 4.15
C GLU A 214 -14.76 21.96 5.04
N ALA A 215 -15.44 20.83 4.81
CA ALA A 215 -15.17 19.58 5.52
C ALA A 215 -13.75 19.06 5.22
N ASP A 216 -13.30 19.19 3.97
CA ASP A 216 -11.96 18.76 3.55
C ASP A 216 -10.89 19.66 4.20
N HIS A 217 -11.09 20.98 4.21
CA HIS A 217 -10.16 21.89 4.89
C HIS A 217 -10.07 21.65 6.41
N ARG A 218 -11.17 21.29 7.07
CA ARG A 218 -11.14 20.89 8.49
C ARG A 218 -10.38 19.60 8.69
N LEU A 219 -10.61 18.60 7.85
CA LEU A 219 -9.92 17.31 7.91
C LEU A 219 -8.42 17.47 7.64
N THR A 220 -8.04 18.32 6.69
CA THR A 220 -6.64 18.69 6.40
C THR A 220 -5.91 19.14 7.67
N LYS A 221 -6.49 20.09 8.42
CA LYS A 221 -5.90 20.57 9.68
C LYS A 221 -5.73 19.48 10.72
N VAL A 222 -6.68 18.56 10.81
CA VAL A 222 -6.61 17.42 11.73
C VAL A 222 -5.51 16.45 11.31
N MET A 223 -5.46 16.06 10.04
CA MET A 223 -4.47 15.12 9.54
C MET A 223 -3.07 15.70 9.63
N GLN A 224 -2.84 16.94 9.20
CA GLN A 224 -1.55 17.62 9.38
C GLN A 224 -1.13 17.62 10.85
N SER A 225 -2.04 17.87 11.78
CA SER A 225 -1.71 17.84 13.21
C SER A 225 -1.25 16.45 13.66
N TYR A 226 -1.92 15.38 13.29
CA TYR A 226 -1.49 14.02 13.61
C TYR A 226 -0.13 13.68 13.00
N TRP A 227 0.09 13.97 11.72
CA TRP A 227 1.33 13.66 11.00
C TRP A 227 2.52 14.43 11.56
N VAL A 228 2.37 15.75 11.77
CA VAL A 228 3.41 16.62 12.33
C VAL A 228 3.74 16.21 13.77
N ASN A 229 2.74 15.93 14.60
CA ASN A 229 2.98 15.48 15.97
C ASN A 229 3.74 14.16 16.01
N PHE A 230 3.34 13.20 15.18
CA PHE A 230 4.06 11.92 15.09
C PHE A 230 5.49 12.12 14.57
N ALA A 231 5.68 12.86 13.49
CA ALA A 231 7.01 13.14 12.94
C ALA A 231 7.92 13.82 13.96
N THR A 232 7.39 14.74 14.77
CA THR A 232 8.15 15.47 15.79
C THR A 232 8.40 14.62 17.03
N ASN A 233 7.36 14.04 17.59
CA ASN A 233 7.39 13.47 18.95
C ASN A 233 7.25 11.95 18.99
N GLY A 234 6.99 11.27 17.85
CA GLY A 234 6.68 9.84 17.79
C GLY A 234 5.33 9.50 18.42
N ASN A 235 4.41 10.48 18.54
CA ASN A 235 3.06 10.31 19.05
C ASN A 235 2.13 11.26 18.28
N PRO A 236 1.08 10.77 17.58
CA PRO A 236 0.19 11.63 16.82
C PRO A 236 -0.72 12.52 17.68
N ASN A 237 -0.89 12.20 18.94
CA ASN A 237 -1.87 12.84 19.80
C ASN A 237 -1.42 14.21 20.33
N GLN A 238 -2.40 15.12 20.46
CA GLN A 238 -2.29 16.37 21.21
C GLN A 238 -3.66 16.78 21.77
N SER A 239 -3.68 17.76 22.67
CA SER A 239 -4.92 18.33 23.20
C SER A 239 -5.79 18.88 22.07
N GLY A 240 -7.09 18.60 22.12
CA GLY A 240 -8.07 19.02 21.11
C GLY A 240 -8.24 18.09 19.91
N LEU A 241 -7.39 17.08 19.73
CA LEU A 241 -7.59 16.03 18.74
C LEU A 241 -8.35 14.84 19.35
N GLN A 242 -9.09 14.11 18.51
CA GLN A 242 -9.62 12.79 18.86
C GLN A 242 -8.46 11.87 19.27
N PRO A 243 -8.48 11.22 20.43
CA PRO A 243 -7.41 10.32 20.84
C PRO A 243 -7.23 9.15 19.86
N TRP A 244 -6.03 9.00 19.33
CA TRP A 244 -5.63 7.90 18.48
C TRP A 244 -4.81 6.90 19.30
N LEU A 245 -5.37 5.73 19.55
CA LEU A 245 -4.72 4.70 20.38
C LEU A 245 -3.64 3.95 19.58
N PRO A 246 -2.49 3.64 20.19
CA PRO A 246 -1.52 2.77 19.56
C PRO A 246 -2.12 1.38 19.32
N PHE A 247 -1.75 0.78 18.19
CA PHE A 247 -2.19 -0.56 17.81
C PHE A 247 -1.68 -1.61 18.81
N LYS A 248 -2.56 -2.51 19.20
CA LYS A 248 -2.27 -3.65 20.08
C LYS A 248 -2.94 -4.90 19.54
N SER A 249 -2.26 -6.05 19.68
CA SER A 249 -2.74 -7.34 19.21
C SER A 249 -4.08 -7.79 19.80
N ASP A 250 -4.36 -7.39 21.03
CA ASP A 250 -5.57 -7.75 21.77
C ASP A 250 -6.79 -6.92 21.36
N SER A 251 -6.62 -5.63 21.11
CA SER A 251 -7.71 -4.71 20.78
C SER A 251 -7.85 -4.45 19.28
N ARG A 252 -6.77 -4.58 18.51
CA ARG A 252 -6.69 -4.34 17.05
C ARG A 252 -7.31 -3.03 16.59
N LYS A 253 -7.32 -2.02 17.48
CA LYS A 253 -7.95 -0.73 17.17
C LYS A 253 -7.09 0.08 16.22
N ILE A 254 -7.75 0.59 15.19
CA ILE A 254 -7.22 1.53 14.20
C ILE A 254 -7.97 2.87 14.32
N GLN A 255 -7.46 3.92 13.72
CA GLN A 255 -8.13 5.21 13.61
C GLN A 255 -8.76 5.34 12.22
N SER A 256 -10.08 5.34 12.16
CA SER A 256 -10.79 5.74 10.95
C SER A 256 -10.74 7.26 10.81
N ILE A 257 -10.34 7.73 9.62
CA ILE A 257 -10.15 9.15 9.29
C ILE A 257 -10.96 9.47 8.03
N GLY A 258 -12.04 10.20 8.21
CA GLY A 258 -12.96 10.57 7.14
C GLY A 258 -13.93 11.65 7.62
N ASP A 259 -15.20 11.57 7.24
CA ASP A 259 -16.25 12.48 7.72
C ASP A 259 -16.37 12.48 9.23
N ARG A 260 -15.99 11.38 9.84
CA ARG A 260 -15.89 11.20 11.29
C ARG A 260 -14.54 10.58 11.64
N LEU A 261 -14.06 10.95 12.83
CA LEU A 261 -12.89 10.33 13.44
C LEU A 261 -13.36 9.36 14.52
N TYR A 262 -12.99 8.08 14.43
CA TYR A 262 -13.33 7.09 15.45
C TYR A 262 -12.34 5.94 15.46
N SER A 263 -12.24 5.27 16.61
CA SER A 263 -11.42 4.05 16.73
C SER A 263 -12.29 2.81 16.64
N SER A 264 -11.91 1.87 15.76
CA SER A 264 -12.58 0.58 15.56
C SER A 264 -11.56 -0.49 15.22
N GLU A 265 -11.98 -1.72 15.04
CA GLU A 265 -11.24 -2.67 14.21
C GLU A 265 -11.39 -2.28 12.74
N HIS A 266 -10.44 -2.70 11.90
CA HIS A 266 -10.52 -2.42 10.46
C HIS A 266 -11.67 -3.23 9.84
N PRO A 267 -12.53 -2.63 8.99
CA PRO A 267 -13.66 -3.35 8.35
C PRO A 267 -13.21 -4.61 7.59
N SER A 268 -12.07 -4.54 6.90
CA SER A 268 -11.50 -5.67 6.16
C SER A 268 -10.74 -6.69 7.04
N GLN A 269 -10.77 -6.56 8.37
CA GLN A 269 -10.11 -7.49 9.29
C GLN A 269 -10.51 -8.96 9.06
N PRO A 270 -11.78 -9.32 8.78
CA PRO A 270 -12.16 -10.70 8.49
C PRO A 270 -11.47 -11.28 7.25
N LEU A 271 -11.21 -10.45 6.23
CA LEU A 271 -10.50 -10.87 5.01
C LEU A 271 -9.04 -11.24 5.30
N CYS A 272 -8.42 -10.59 6.29
CA CYS A 272 -7.01 -10.80 6.61
C CYS A 272 -6.68 -12.21 7.15
N ALA A 273 -7.68 -12.95 7.62
CA ALA A 273 -7.49 -14.35 7.97
C ALA A 273 -7.10 -15.23 6.75
N PHE A 274 -7.41 -14.77 5.53
CA PHE A 274 -7.21 -15.50 4.28
C PHE A 274 -6.23 -14.80 3.33
N LEU A 275 -6.04 -13.49 3.49
CA LEU A 275 -5.28 -12.64 2.57
C LEU A 275 -3.97 -12.07 3.17
N SER A 276 -3.69 -12.33 4.44
CA SER A 276 -2.41 -11.87 5.04
C SER A 276 -1.20 -12.49 4.36
N PRO A 277 -0.11 -11.74 4.23
CA PRO A 277 1.15 -12.29 3.72
C PRO A 277 1.65 -13.41 4.62
N THR A 278 2.13 -14.49 4.00
CA THR A 278 2.63 -15.70 4.68
C THR A 278 4.13 -15.88 4.49
#